data_f351b62b3297a0f03adb23f278133eb5
#
_entry.id   f351b62b3297a0f03adb23f278133eb5
#
_cell.length_a   1.000
_cell.length_b   1.000
_cell.length_c   1.000
_cell.angle_alpha   90.00
_cell.angle_beta   90.00
_cell.angle_gamma   90.00
#
_symmetry.space_group_name_H-M   'P 1'
#
loop_
_entity.id
_entity.type
_entity.pdbx_description
1 polymer ?
#
loop_
_entity_poly.entity_id
_entity_poly.type
_entity_poly.pdbx_seq_one_letter_code
_entity_poly.pdbx_strand_id
1 'polypeptide(L)'
;MAKTLLNCVNEILKRTSIIAGDSGVLTSLTDSARQVWIDQAVQVVNEGIDELYSTSEIPLPNEQAESSVVLVVGTRAYTLASDMVQLRWPFIDKTNSQFIMEYPGGYNAMLQLDLEQDDTGLPHFGAIRPTDGLLHLDRAPTSAEAGKTYTYQYDKDLVIDAAAETVPFKDPVFRAMVPAWVQLFKREARQEFDTDLYKQSIGRASRLMVQSQQRTSYSPR
;
A
#
# COMPACT_ATOMS: atom_id res chain seq x y z
N MET A 1 7.55 1.94 -22.03
CA MET A 1 6.15 1.87 -21.55
C MET A 1 6.15 1.24 -20.16
N ALA A 2 5.30 1.71 -19.26
CA ALA A 2 5.12 1.04 -17.97
C ALA A 2 4.52 -0.35 -18.19
N LYS A 3 4.93 -1.32 -17.37
CA LYS A 3 4.41 -2.68 -17.40
C LYS A 3 3.28 -2.84 -16.41
N THR A 4 2.22 -3.51 -16.81
CA THR A 4 1.06 -3.77 -15.95
C THR A 4 1.20 -5.10 -15.22
N LEU A 5 0.41 -5.29 -14.15
CA LEU A 5 0.30 -6.57 -13.47
C LEU A 5 -0.03 -7.72 -14.44
N LEU A 6 -0.96 -7.48 -15.34
CA LEU A 6 -1.33 -8.47 -16.37
C LEU A 6 -0.12 -8.87 -17.24
N ASN A 7 0.78 -7.93 -17.56
CA ASN A 7 2.02 -8.27 -18.28
C ASN A 7 2.94 -9.15 -17.43
N CYS A 8 3.05 -8.88 -16.12
CA CYS A 8 3.86 -9.69 -15.20
C CYS A 8 3.35 -11.12 -15.12
N VAL A 9 2.05 -11.29 -14.90
CA VAL A 9 1.37 -12.59 -14.82
C VAL A 9 1.57 -13.37 -16.10
N ASN A 10 1.33 -12.76 -17.26
CA ASN A 10 1.55 -13.41 -18.56
C ASN A 10 3.00 -13.87 -18.75
N GLU A 11 3.99 -13.06 -18.38
CA GLU A 11 5.40 -13.44 -18.48
C GLU A 11 5.75 -14.63 -17.57
N ILE A 12 5.20 -14.68 -16.35
CA ILE A 12 5.41 -15.80 -15.42
C ILE A 12 4.77 -17.07 -16.00
N LEU A 13 3.50 -17.04 -16.35
CA LEU A 13 2.75 -18.21 -16.84
C LEU A 13 3.30 -18.73 -18.16
N LYS A 14 3.78 -17.86 -19.05
CA LYS A 14 4.43 -18.24 -20.30
C LYS A 14 5.76 -18.97 -20.03
N ARG A 15 6.60 -18.48 -19.15
CA ARG A 15 7.91 -19.07 -18.83
C ARG A 15 7.81 -20.34 -18.00
N THR A 16 6.72 -20.56 -17.30
CA THR A 16 6.42 -21.79 -16.57
C THR A 16 5.63 -22.80 -17.42
N SER A 17 5.39 -22.50 -18.71
CA SER A 17 4.65 -23.35 -19.66
C SER A 17 3.19 -23.63 -19.28
N ILE A 18 2.61 -22.81 -18.41
CA ILE A 18 1.18 -22.92 -18.05
C ILE A 18 0.30 -22.38 -19.18
N ILE A 19 0.78 -21.34 -19.89
CA ILE A 19 0.16 -20.85 -21.11
C ILE A 19 1.05 -21.12 -22.32
N ALA A 20 0.45 -21.54 -23.43
CA ALA A 20 1.18 -21.88 -24.64
C ALA A 20 1.38 -20.67 -25.54
N GLY A 21 2.62 -20.18 -25.66
CA GLY A 21 2.99 -19.13 -26.61
C GLY A 21 2.13 -17.88 -26.55
N ASP A 22 1.91 -17.22 -27.69
CA ASP A 22 1.10 -15.99 -27.75
C ASP A 22 -0.41 -16.26 -27.86
N SER A 23 -0.82 -17.46 -28.24
CA SER A 23 -2.24 -17.85 -28.36
C SER A 23 -2.93 -18.09 -27.01
N GLY A 24 -2.16 -18.25 -25.93
CA GLY A 24 -2.67 -18.46 -24.58
C GLY A 24 -2.57 -17.23 -23.66
N VAL A 25 -2.17 -16.07 -24.19
CA VAL A 25 -2.00 -14.85 -23.41
C VAL A 25 -3.32 -14.43 -22.80
N LEU A 26 -3.31 -14.16 -21.47
CA LEU A 26 -4.47 -13.69 -20.76
C LEU A 26 -4.78 -12.24 -21.16
N THR A 27 -6.05 -11.93 -21.30
CA THR A 27 -6.58 -10.58 -21.52
C THR A 27 -7.14 -9.95 -20.23
N SER A 28 -7.34 -10.78 -19.19
CA SER A 28 -7.78 -10.37 -17.86
C SER A 28 -7.14 -11.25 -16.80
N LEU A 29 -7.26 -10.87 -15.52
CA LEU A 29 -6.86 -11.70 -14.39
C LEU A 29 -7.98 -12.64 -13.91
N THR A 30 -9.03 -12.81 -14.70
CA THR A 30 -10.15 -13.72 -14.41
C THR A 30 -10.24 -14.76 -15.53
N ASP A 31 -9.86 -15.99 -15.21
CA ASP A 31 -9.98 -17.16 -16.10
C ASP A 31 -10.25 -18.39 -15.22
N SER A 32 -11.49 -18.88 -15.25
CA SER A 32 -11.93 -19.97 -14.37
C SER A 32 -11.11 -21.26 -14.48
N ALA A 33 -10.52 -21.52 -15.65
CA ALA A 33 -9.67 -22.70 -15.86
C ALA A 33 -8.26 -22.54 -15.26
N ARG A 34 -7.81 -21.29 -15.04
CA ARG A 34 -6.43 -20.96 -14.64
C ARG A 34 -6.36 -20.10 -13.40
N GLN A 35 -7.51 -19.84 -12.72
CA GLN A 35 -7.60 -18.87 -11.63
C GLN A 35 -6.57 -19.13 -10.52
N VAL A 36 -6.36 -20.36 -10.12
CA VAL A 36 -5.37 -20.72 -9.09
C VAL A 36 -3.96 -20.28 -9.47
N TRP A 37 -3.58 -20.45 -10.74
CA TRP A 37 -2.26 -20.05 -11.23
C TRP A 37 -2.13 -18.52 -11.37
N ILE A 38 -3.23 -17.86 -11.72
CA ILE A 38 -3.28 -16.39 -11.82
C ILE A 38 -3.13 -15.79 -10.42
N ASP A 39 -3.89 -16.25 -9.44
CA ASP A 39 -3.83 -15.76 -8.06
C ASP A 39 -2.43 -15.96 -7.46
N GLN A 40 -1.83 -17.13 -7.70
CA GLN A 40 -0.46 -17.42 -7.29
C GLN A 40 0.56 -16.51 -7.98
N ALA A 41 0.39 -16.22 -9.26
CA ALA A 41 1.29 -15.32 -9.98
C ALA A 41 1.17 -13.87 -9.50
N VAL A 42 -0.04 -13.41 -9.17
CA VAL A 42 -0.29 -12.09 -8.57
C VAL A 42 0.41 -11.98 -7.21
N GLN A 43 0.24 -12.97 -6.34
CA GLN A 43 0.92 -13.03 -5.05
C GLN A 43 2.45 -12.95 -5.20
N VAL A 44 3.00 -13.74 -6.11
CA VAL A 44 4.45 -13.80 -6.39
C VAL A 44 4.99 -12.47 -6.93
N VAL A 45 4.20 -11.73 -7.73
CA VAL A 45 4.60 -10.40 -8.19
C VAL A 45 4.74 -9.44 -7.02
N ASN A 46 3.77 -9.39 -6.11
CA ASN A 46 3.82 -8.52 -4.94
C ASN A 46 4.98 -8.92 -4.00
N GLU A 47 5.15 -10.22 -3.68
CA GLU A 47 6.26 -10.72 -2.88
C GLU A 47 7.63 -10.32 -3.47
N GLY A 48 7.79 -10.45 -4.77
CA GLY A 48 9.02 -10.05 -5.45
C GLY A 48 9.26 -8.54 -5.46
N ILE A 49 8.20 -7.73 -5.47
CA ILE A 49 8.30 -6.27 -5.32
C ILE A 49 8.82 -5.93 -3.92
N ASP A 50 8.21 -6.48 -2.88
CA ASP A 50 8.60 -6.26 -1.49
C ASP A 50 10.06 -6.66 -1.25
N GLU A 51 10.47 -7.83 -1.74
CA GLU A 51 11.86 -8.31 -1.66
C GLU A 51 12.84 -7.39 -2.40
N LEU A 52 12.47 -6.89 -3.58
CA LEU A 52 13.30 -5.95 -4.35
C LEU A 52 13.52 -4.65 -3.58
N TYR A 53 12.47 -4.06 -3.01
CA TYR A 53 12.58 -2.81 -2.27
C TYR A 53 13.37 -3.00 -0.98
N SER A 54 13.13 -4.08 -0.25
CA SER A 54 13.89 -4.47 0.94
C SER A 54 15.38 -4.64 0.62
N THR A 55 15.72 -5.40 -0.44
CA THR A 55 17.11 -5.63 -0.87
C THR A 55 17.80 -4.36 -1.36
N SER A 56 17.03 -3.42 -1.90
CA SER A 56 17.56 -2.15 -2.43
C SER A 56 17.75 -1.08 -1.35
N GLU A 57 17.27 -1.32 -0.13
CA GLU A 57 17.21 -0.33 0.96
C GLU A 57 16.45 0.96 0.55
N ILE A 58 15.55 0.83 -0.41
CA ILE A 58 14.71 1.90 -0.89
C ILE A 58 13.33 1.72 -0.25
N PRO A 59 12.73 2.76 0.34
CA PRO A 59 11.38 2.66 0.86
C PRO A 59 10.40 2.24 -0.24
N LEU A 60 9.53 1.29 0.06
CA LEU A 60 8.41 0.95 -0.83
C LEU A 60 7.60 2.23 -1.08
N PRO A 61 7.25 2.56 -2.33
CA PRO A 61 6.39 3.71 -2.58
C PRO A 61 5.02 3.44 -1.97
N ASN A 62 4.71 4.16 -0.90
CA ASN A 62 3.38 4.10 -0.31
C ASN A 62 2.40 4.76 -1.25
N GLU A 63 1.27 4.14 -1.44
CA GLU A 63 0.16 4.74 -2.16
C GLU A 63 -0.59 5.70 -1.24
N GLN A 64 -0.79 6.94 -1.68
CA GLN A 64 -1.61 7.89 -0.94
C GLN A 64 -3.08 7.61 -1.19
N ALA A 65 -3.83 7.46 -0.12
CA ALA A 65 -5.26 7.28 -0.16
C ALA A 65 -5.96 8.35 0.68
N GLU A 66 -7.24 8.54 0.42
CA GLU A 66 -8.10 9.45 1.16
C GLU A 66 -9.29 8.66 1.73
N SER A 67 -9.64 8.91 2.98
CA SER A 67 -10.82 8.35 3.62
C SER A 67 -11.47 9.41 4.50
N SER A 68 -12.59 9.08 5.14
CA SER A 68 -13.31 10.04 5.97
C SER A 68 -13.91 9.40 7.22
N VAL A 69 -14.08 10.21 8.24
CA VAL A 69 -14.88 9.90 9.43
C VAL A 69 -16.07 10.85 9.50
N VAL A 70 -17.22 10.33 9.87
CA VAL A 70 -18.43 11.14 10.11
C VAL A 70 -18.64 11.22 11.61
N LEU A 71 -18.73 12.44 12.13
CA LEU A 71 -18.90 12.66 13.57
C LEU A 71 -20.27 12.17 14.04
N VAL A 72 -20.29 11.46 15.16
CA VAL A 72 -21.48 10.92 15.82
C VAL A 72 -21.57 11.49 17.21
N VAL A 73 -22.79 11.91 17.65
CA VAL A 73 -23.02 12.45 18.99
C VAL A 73 -22.44 11.54 20.06
N GLY A 74 -21.66 12.10 20.98
CA GLY A 74 -21.11 11.39 22.13
C GLY A 74 -20.01 10.40 21.81
N THR A 75 -19.61 10.25 20.55
CA THR A 75 -18.60 9.28 20.13
C THR A 75 -17.24 9.93 20.04
N ARG A 76 -16.25 9.46 20.81
CA ARG A 76 -14.87 9.94 20.76
C ARG A 76 -13.94 9.06 19.95
N ALA A 77 -14.24 7.77 19.80
CA ALA A 77 -13.38 6.80 19.15
C ALA A 77 -13.91 6.44 17.76
N TYR A 78 -13.05 6.50 16.74
CA TYR A 78 -13.41 6.23 15.34
C TYR A 78 -12.43 5.24 14.72
N THR A 79 -12.98 4.29 13.99
CA THR A 79 -12.18 3.36 13.17
C THR A 79 -11.67 4.10 11.93
N LEU A 80 -10.39 3.93 11.62
CA LEU A 80 -9.76 4.41 10.40
C LEU A 80 -9.72 3.30 9.34
N ALA A 81 -9.22 3.64 8.15
CA ALA A 81 -9.05 2.68 7.06
C ALA A 81 -8.18 1.50 7.52
N SER A 82 -8.62 0.26 7.22
CA SER A 82 -7.96 -0.96 7.68
C SER A 82 -6.64 -1.25 6.95
N ASP A 83 -6.44 -0.64 5.78
CA ASP A 83 -5.23 -0.72 4.96
C ASP A 83 -4.25 0.42 5.22
N MET A 84 -4.50 1.23 6.27
CA MET A 84 -3.67 2.38 6.63
C MET A 84 -2.37 1.91 7.32
N VAL A 85 -1.23 2.29 6.74
CA VAL A 85 0.10 2.11 7.32
C VAL A 85 0.52 3.34 8.11
N GLN A 86 0.29 4.52 7.53
CA GLN A 86 0.64 5.78 8.18
C GLN A 86 -0.44 6.84 7.94
N LEU A 87 -0.92 7.44 9.04
CA LEU A 87 -1.86 8.55 8.99
C LEU A 87 -1.14 9.86 8.67
N ARG A 88 -1.75 10.68 7.83
CA ARG A 88 -1.32 12.05 7.55
C ARG A 88 -2.30 13.05 8.15
N TRP A 89 -1.82 13.86 9.06
CA TRP A 89 -2.59 14.94 9.65
C TRP A 89 -2.57 16.20 8.75
N PRO A 90 -3.58 17.08 8.81
CA PRO A 90 -4.79 17.03 9.65
C PRO A 90 -5.96 16.29 9.01
N PHE A 91 -7.04 16.06 9.80
CA PHE A 91 -8.37 15.75 9.26
C PHE A 91 -9.05 17.07 8.89
N ILE A 92 -9.73 17.12 7.75
CA ILE A 92 -10.26 18.35 7.15
C ILE A 92 -11.74 18.21 6.88
N ASP A 93 -12.57 19.04 7.50
CA ASP A 93 -13.92 19.31 7.02
C ASP A 93 -13.87 20.40 5.94
N LYS A 94 -13.93 19.96 4.69
CA LYS A 94 -13.85 20.85 3.50
C LYS A 94 -15.06 21.80 3.42
N THR A 95 -16.20 21.43 4.00
CA THR A 95 -17.44 22.22 3.95
C THR A 95 -17.39 23.42 4.90
N ASN A 96 -16.89 23.20 6.12
CA ASN A 96 -16.87 24.22 7.17
C ASN A 96 -15.49 24.82 7.40
N SER A 97 -14.47 24.41 6.63
CA SER A 97 -13.07 24.82 6.79
C SER A 97 -12.55 24.59 8.22
N GLN A 98 -12.92 23.44 8.80
CA GLN A 98 -12.51 23.03 10.14
C GLN A 98 -11.46 21.93 10.07
N PHE A 99 -10.61 21.86 11.09
CA PHE A 99 -9.50 20.91 11.13
C PHE A 99 -9.48 20.21 12.49
N ILE A 100 -9.14 18.92 12.47
CA ILE A 100 -8.71 18.17 13.65
C ILE A 100 -7.22 17.91 13.47
N MET A 101 -6.42 18.48 14.39
CA MET A 101 -4.97 18.38 14.37
C MET A 101 -4.49 17.21 15.24
N GLU A 102 -3.29 16.73 14.98
CA GLU A 102 -2.65 15.79 15.89
C GLU A 102 -2.41 16.44 17.26
N TYR A 103 -2.77 15.73 18.35
CA TYR A 103 -2.49 16.22 19.68
C TYR A 103 -0.99 16.10 20.01
N PRO A 104 -0.32 17.20 20.39
CA PRO A 104 1.10 17.17 20.72
C PRO A 104 1.38 16.22 21.91
N GLY A 105 2.21 15.20 21.70
CA GLY A 105 2.51 14.16 22.70
C GLY A 105 1.60 12.95 22.65
N GLY A 106 0.66 12.89 21.67
CA GLY A 106 -0.14 11.72 21.37
C GLY A 106 -1.26 11.43 22.40
N TYR A 107 -1.82 10.23 22.32
CA TYR A 107 -3.01 9.83 23.08
C TYR A 107 -2.87 9.96 24.60
N ASN A 108 -1.76 9.52 25.16
CA ASN A 108 -1.58 9.57 26.62
C ASN A 108 -1.51 11.01 27.16
N ALA A 109 -0.90 11.93 26.40
CA ALA A 109 -0.85 13.34 26.76
C ALA A 109 -2.24 14.01 26.64
N MET A 110 -3.00 13.65 25.60
CA MET A 110 -4.38 14.11 25.43
C MET A 110 -5.28 13.63 26.57
N LEU A 111 -5.17 12.37 26.98
CA LEU A 111 -5.95 11.79 28.08
C LEU A 111 -5.67 12.45 29.42
N GLN A 112 -4.45 12.95 29.66
CA GLN A 112 -4.11 13.65 30.90
C GLN A 112 -4.87 14.98 31.11
N LEU A 113 -5.35 15.59 30.02
CA LEU A 113 -6.13 16.83 30.10
C LEU A 113 -7.61 16.59 30.45
N ASP A 114 -8.15 15.45 30.04
CA ASP A 114 -9.55 15.07 30.26
C ASP A 114 -9.60 13.60 30.66
N LEU A 115 -9.23 13.33 31.92
CA LEU A 115 -9.19 11.98 32.49
C LEU A 115 -10.57 11.31 32.53
N GLU A 116 -11.62 12.14 32.80
CA GLU A 116 -12.99 11.65 32.87
C GLU A 116 -13.64 11.49 31.49
N GLN A 117 -13.02 12.08 30.46
CA GLN A 117 -13.49 12.07 29.08
C GLN A 117 -14.94 12.56 28.93
N ASP A 118 -15.30 13.60 29.69
CA ASP A 118 -16.63 14.18 29.71
C ASP A 118 -16.77 15.48 28.90
N ASP A 119 -15.65 16.07 28.44
CA ASP A 119 -15.65 17.23 27.55
C ASP A 119 -16.43 16.97 26.27
N THR A 120 -17.34 17.87 25.91
CA THR A 120 -18.18 17.81 24.72
C THR A 120 -18.03 19.06 23.86
N GLY A 121 -18.27 18.93 22.57
CA GLY A 121 -18.23 20.05 21.62
C GLY A 121 -17.51 19.74 20.34
N LEU A 122 -17.07 20.81 19.65
CA LEU A 122 -16.29 20.69 18.43
C LEU A 122 -14.90 20.13 18.74
N PRO A 123 -14.51 18.97 18.17
CA PRO A 123 -13.15 18.46 18.32
C PRO A 123 -12.14 19.33 17.57
N HIS A 124 -11.01 19.61 18.21
CA HIS A 124 -9.89 20.33 17.60
C HIS A 124 -8.64 19.47 17.48
N PHE A 125 -8.54 18.47 18.32
CA PHE A 125 -7.41 17.57 18.36
C PHE A 125 -7.86 16.11 18.34
N GLY A 126 -6.97 15.27 17.86
CA GLY A 126 -7.13 13.83 17.91
C GLY A 126 -5.79 13.14 18.09
N ALA A 127 -5.84 11.91 18.53
CA ALA A 127 -4.65 11.06 18.65
C ALA A 127 -5.01 9.59 18.37
N ILE A 128 -4.06 8.85 17.84
CA ILE A 128 -4.22 7.40 17.67
C ILE A 128 -3.90 6.72 19.00
N ARG A 129 -4.82 5.89 19.47
CA ARG A 129 -4.58 5.06 20.65
C ARG A 129 -3.77 3.83 20.27
N PRO A 130 -2.58 3.61 20.85
CA PRO A 130 -1.68 2.54 20.42
C PRO A 130 -2.23 1.12 20.63
N THR A 131 -3.19 0.94 21.55
CA THR A 131 -3.71 -0.38 21.94
C THR A 131 -4.75 -0.95 20.97
N ASP A 132 -5.47 -0.12 20.25
CA ASP A 132 -6.55 -0.51 19.35
C ASP A 132 -6.48 0.14 17.97
N GLY A 133 -5.56 1.09 17.76
CA GLY A 133 -5.41 1.79 16.49
C GLY A 133 -6.54 2.76 16.16
N LEU A 134 -7.45 3.05 17.11
CA LEU A 134 -8.54 3.97 16.88
C LEU A 134 -8.09 5.43 16.98
N LEU A 135 -8.72 6.30 16.18
CA LEU A 135 -8.64 7.74 16.37
C LEU A 135 -9.50 8.13 17.57
N HIS A 136 -8.91 8.75 18.56
CA HIS A 136 -9.62 9.36 19.68
C HIS A 136 -9.59 10.87 19.55
N LEU A 137 -10.75 11.51 19.78
CA LEU A 137 -10.92 12.96 19.76
C LEU A 137 -10.81 13.56 21.18
N ASP A 138 -10.31 14.78 21.27
CA ASP A 138 -10.22 15.53 22.52
C ASP A 138 -11.59 15.81 23.14
N ARG A 139 -12.64 15.91 22.32
CA ARG A 139 -14.03 16.17 22.75
C ARG A 139 -15.01 15.25 22.06
N ALA A 140 -16.07 14.88 22.80
CA ALA A 140 -17.19 14.16 22.19
C ALA A 140 -18.07 15.15 21.41
N PRO A 141 -18.37 14.89 20.12
CA PRO A 141 -19.26 15.73 19.32
C PRO A 141 -20.64 15.86 19.95
N THR A 142 -21.20 17.07 19.93
CA THR A 142 -22.60 17.31 20.29
C THR A 142 -23.50 17.15 19.07
N SER A 143 -24.81 17.40 19.22
CA SER A 143 -25.75 17.41 18.10
C SER A 143 -25.45 18.48 17.04
N ALA A 144 -24.72 19.55 17.40
CA ALA A 144 -24.31 20.59 16.46
C ALA A 144 -23.15 20.17 15.55
N GLU A 145 -22.33 19.21 15.98
CA GLU A 145 -21.20 18.69 15.21
C GLU A 145 -21.52 17.37 14.51
N ALA A 146 -22.56 16.68 14.95
CA ALA A 146 -22.95 15.40 14.36
C ALA A 146 -23.26 15.52 12.85
N GLY A 147 -22.82 14.53 12.10
CA GLY A 147 -22.97 14.48 10.63
C GLY A 147 -21.90 15.26 9.87
N LYS A 148 -21.04 16.05 10.53
CA LYS A 148 -19.87 16.63 9.85
C LYS A 148 -18.91 15.54 9.42
N THR A 149 -18.41 15.69 8.19
CA THR A 149 -17.49 14.72 7.59
C THR A 149 -16.08 15.30 7.55
N TYR A 150 -15.16 14.62 8.20
CA TYR A 150 -13.74 14.96 8.19
C TYR A 150 -12.98 13.98 7.30
N THR A 151 -12.35 14.50 6.27
CA THR A 151 -11.53 13.74 5.33
C THR A 151 -10.08 13.74 5.82
N TYR A 152 -9.40 12.61 5.73
CA TYR A 152 -7.98 12.47 6.03
C TYR A 152 -7.25 11.75 4.92
N GLN A 153 -5.97 12.04 4.80
CA GLN A 153 -5.07 11.33 3.92
C GLN A 153 -4.23 10.32 4.71
N TYR A 154 -3.89 9.23 4.09
CA TYR A 154 -3.03 8.22 4.69
C TYR A 154 -2.19 7.52 3.62
N ASP A 155 -1.12 6.89 4.07
CA ASP A 155 -0.31 6.00 3.25
C ASP A 155 -0.75 4.56 3.50
N LYS A 156 -0.95 3.81 2.43
CA LYS A 156 -1.22 2.37 2.47
C LYS A 156 -0.10 1.60 1.77
N ASP A 157 0.02 0.32 2.08
CA ASP A 157 0.93 -0.55 1.37
C ASP A 157 0.57 -0.60 -0.12
N LEU A 158 1.60 -0.56 -0.95
CA LEU A 158 1.43 -0.77 -2.37
C LEU A 158 1.12 -2.25 -2.61
N VAL A 159 -0.13 -2.55 -2.88
CA VAL A 159 -0.58 -3.87 -3.36
C VAL A 159 -1.09 -3.70 -4.77
N ILE A 160 -0.52 -4.47 -5.70
CA ILE A 160 -0.93 -4.46 -7.10
C ILE A 160 -1.85 -5.66 -7.32
N ASP A 161 -3.14 -5.42 -7.51
CA ASP A 161 -4.15 -6.46 -7.65
C ASP A 161 -5.00 -6.33 -8.92
N ALA A 162 -5.07 -5.15 -9.52
CA ALA A 162 -5.82 -4.93 -10.74
C ALA A 162 -4.97 -5.12 -12.01
N ALA A 163 -5.55 -5.71 -13.05
CA ALA A 163 -4.86 -6.05 -14.30
C ALA A 163 -4.18 -4.86 -14.99
N ALA A 164 -4.76 -3.65 -14.87
CA ALA A 164 -4.26 -2.42 -15.47
C ALA A 164 -3.22 -1.68 -14.61
N GLU A 165 -3.06 -2.04 -13.34
CA GLU A 165 -2.09 -1.42 -12.45
C GLU A 165 -0.67 -1.66 -12.92
N THR A 166 0.16 -0.63 -12.79
CA THR A 166 1.53 -0.67 -13.28
C THR A 166 2.51 -0.97 -12.16
N VAL A 167 3.48 -1.82 -12.45
CA VAL A 167 4.57 -2.06 -11.51
C VAL A 167 5.41 -0.78 -11.30
N PRO A 168 5.90 -0.52 -10.07
CA PRO A 168 6.50 0.76 -9.69
C PRO A 168 7.94 0.96 -10.19
N PHE A 169 8.33 0.33 -11.28
CA PHE A 169 9.70 0.43 -11.82
C PHE A 169 9.78 0.35 -13.34
N LYS A 170 10.91 0.81 -13.87
CA LYS A 170 11.17 0.91 -15.32
C LYS A 170 11.49 -0.45 -15.97
N ASP A 171 11.33 -0.53 -17.30
CA ASP A 171 11.59 -1.71 -18.10
C ASP A 171 12.90 -2.50 -17.77
N PRO A 172 14.07 -1.87 -17.54
CA PRO A 172 15.28 -2.64 -17.23
C PRO A 172 15.16 -3.41 -15.91
N VAL A 173 14.55 -2.80 -14.87
CA VAL A 173 14.31 -3.44 -13.58
C VAL A 173 13.28 -4.55 -13.76
N PHE A 174 12.18 -4.30 -14.47
CA PHE A 174 11.17 -5.31 -14.82
C PHE A 174 11.81 -6.56 -15.44
N ARG A 175 12.62 -6.39 -16.48
CA ARG A 175 13.27 -7.53 -17.16
C ARG A 175 14.21 -8.31 -16.24
N ALA A 176 14.85 -7.65 -15.31
CA ALA A 176 15.70 -8.31 -14.33
C ALA A 176 14.88 -9.06 -13.26
N MET A 177 13.66 -8.60 -12.95
CA MET A 177 12.75 -9.24 -11.99
C MET A 177 12.07 -10.49 -12.54
N VAL A 178 11.80 -10.58 -13.84
CA VAL A 178 11.07 -11.70 -14.43
C VAL A 178 11.65 -13.08 -14.04
N PRO A 179 12.97 -13.34 -14.09
CA PRO A 179 13.50 -14.62 -13.64
C PRO A 179 13.28 -14.89 -12.14
N ALA A 180 13.34 -13.84 -11.30
CA ALA A 180 13.07 -13.99 -9.87
C ALA A 180 11.61 -14.40 -9.63
N TRP A 181 10.64 -13.74 -10.25
CA TRP A 181 9.23 -14.10 -10.18
C TRP A 181 8.96 -15.52 -10.65
N VAL A 182 9.60 -15.96 -11.73
CA VAL A 182 9.49 -17.32 -12.20
C VAL A 182 10.01 -18.32 -11.17
N GLN A 183 11.11 -18.01 -10.48
CA GLN A 183 11.62 -18.87 -9.42
C GLN A 183 10.70 -18.88 -8.19
N LEU A 184 10.19 -17.73 -7.76
CA LEU A 184 9.19 -17.66 -6.68
C LEU A 184 7.95 -18.49 -7.03
N PHE A 185 7.43 -18.33 -8.23
CA PHE A 185 6.27 -19.11 -8.70
C PHE A 185 6.54 -20.62 -8.66
N LYS A 186 7.72 -21.07 -9.13
CA LYS A 186 8.12 -22.47 -9.07
C LYS A 186 8.20 -22.98 -7.63
N ARG A 187 8.73 -22.16 -6.70
CA ARG A 187 8.77 -22.49 -5.28
C ARG A 187 7.36 -22.74 -4.73
N GLU A 188 6.43 -21.83 -4.98
CA GLU A 188 5.04 -21.95 -4.54
C GLU A 188 4.32 -23.14 -5.20
N ALA A 189 4.59 -23.39 -6.48
CA ALA A 189 4.05 -24.54 -7.21
C ALA A 189 4.75 -25.89 -6.86
N ARG A 190 5.65 -25.89 -5.86
CA ARG A 190 6.46 -27.07 -5.45
C ARG A 190 7.26 -27.69 -6.59
N GLN A 191 7.71 -26.87 -7.51
CA GLN A 191 8.61 -27.23 -8.61
C GLN A 191 10.06 -26.96 -8.22
N GLU A 192 10.99 -27.32 -9.11
CA GLU A 192 12.41 -27.05 -8.88
C GLU A 192 12.70 -25.54 -8.77
N PHE A 193 13.26 -25.12 -7.62
CA PHE A 193 13.60 -23.75 -7.30
C PHE A 193 15.12 -23.54 -7.37
N ASP A 194 15.57 -22.68 -8.27
CA ASP A 194 16.96 -22.28 -8.40
C ASP A 194 17.24 -21.03 -7.54
N THR A 195 17.81 -21.27 -6.36
CA THR A 195 18.15 -20.22 -5.38
C THR A 195 19.19 -19.24 -5.94
N ASP A 196 20.15 -19.71 -6.72
CA ASP A 196 21.26 -18.86 -7.23
C ASP A 196 20.72 -17.93 -8.32
N LEU A 197 19.92 -18.44 -9.24
CA LEU A 197 19.26 -17.64 -10.25
C LEU A 197 18.33 -16.60 -9.63
N TYR A 198 17.60 -16.98 -8.57
CA TYR A 198 16.75 -16.06 -7.82
C TYR A 198 17.55 -14.90 -7.23
N LYS A 199 18.59 -15.20 -6.43
CA LYS A 199 19.45 -14.19 -5.78
C LYS A 199 20.16 -13.28 -6.79
N GLN A 200 20.66 -13.85 -7.89
CA GLN A 200 21.29 -13.08 -8.97
C GLN A 200 20.32 -12.11 -9.62
N SER A 201 19.08 -12.54 -9.84
CA SER A 201 18.04 -11.72 -10.47
C SER A 201 17.61 -10.54 -9.59
N ILE A 202 17.33 -10.79 -8.30
CA ILE A 202 17.04 -9.75 -7.31
C ILE A 202 18.21 -8.77 -7.17
N GLY A 203 19.45 -9.27 -7.01
CA GLY A 203 20.61 -8.41 -6.89
C GLY A 203 20.91 -7.59 -8.15
N ARG A 204 20.58 -8.08 -9.34
CA ARG A 204 20.66 -7.30 -10.58
C ARG A 204 19.58 -6.23 -10.64
N ALA A 205 18.33 -6.57 -10.32
CA ALA A 205 17.22 -5.64 -10.31
C ALA A 205 17.44 -4.51 -9.30
N SER A 206 17.90 -4.84 -8.09
CA SER A 206 18.26 -3.88 -7.03
C SER A 206 19.30 -2.86 -7.51
N ARG A 207 20.40 -3.31 -8.11
CA ARG A 207 21.43 -2.40 -8.66
C ARG A 207 20.86 -1.46 -9.74
N LEU A 208 20.03 -1.97 -10.64
CA LEU A 208 19.39 -1.15 -11.69
C LEU A 208 18.41 -0.14 -11.10
N MET A 209 17.71 -0.50 -10.03
CA MET A 209 16.77 0.38 -9.33
C MET A 209 17.50 1.53 -8.65
N VAL A 210 18.55 1.26 -7.87
CA VAL A 210 19.40 2.28 -7.24
C VAL A 210 20.00 3.23 -8.28
N GLN A 211 20.55 2.71 -9.38
CA GLN A 211 21.09 3.53 -10.47
C GLN A 211 20.02 4.43 -11.12
N SER A 212 18.78 3.95 -11.22
CA SER A 212 17.68 4.74 -11.81
C SER A 212 17.28 5.92 -10.94
N GLN A 213 17.34 5.79 -9.61
CA GLN A 213 17.05 6.87 -8.67
C GLN A 213 18.16 7.92 -8.63
N GLN A 214 19.42 7.49 -8.64
CA GLN A 214 20.55 8.42 -8.68
C GLN A 214 20.52 9.33 -9.92
N ARG A 215 20.09 8.81 -11.09
CA ARG A 215 19.97 9.63 -12.32
C ARG A 215 18.85 10.66 -12.28
N THR A 216 17.76 10.40 -11.53
CA THR A 216 16.66 11.36 -11.37
C THR A 216 16.99 12.50 -10.41
N SER A 217 17.90 12.28 -9.45
CA SER A 217 18.36 13.32 -8.52
C SER A 217 19.40 14.29 -9.13
N TYR A 218 19.99 13.94 -10.27
CA TYR A 218 21.00 14.74 -11.00
C TYR A 218 20.46 15.42 -12.27
N SER A 219 19.22 15.89 -12.30
CA SER A 219 18.75 16.78 -13.35
C SER A 219 19.23 18.21 -13.02
N PRO A 220 20.22 18.78 -13.72
CA PRO A 220 20.60 20.17 -13.50
C PRO A 220 19.41 21.06 -13.87
N ARG A 221 19.14 22.03 -13.01
CA ARG A 221 18.20 23.14 -13.27
C ARG A 221 18.73 24.04 -14.34
#